data_be82a250f47a7388e46241e1146262e0
#
_entry.id   be82a250f47a7388e46241e1146262e0
#
_cell.length_a   1.000
_cell.length_b   1.000
_cell.length_c   1.000
_cell.angle_alpha   90.00
_cell.angle_beta   90.00
_cell.angle_gamma   90.00
#
_symmetry.space_group_name_H-M   'P 1'
#
loop_
_entity.id
_entity.type
_entity.pdbx_description
1 polymer ?
#
loop_
_entity_poly.entity_id
_entity_poly.type
_entity_poly.pdbx_seq_one_letter_code
_entity_poly.pdbx_strand_id
1 'polypeptide(L)'
;MGIPVIQAPGEGEAEAATLAKTQAVWAAASQDYDALLYGATYLVRNLTLARTRRTSSGLYVDVNPELIEFQDVLNKLQIEKDQLICLAILVGTDYNPGGVRGLGQKRALEIVQKYKYPIEIFRYVQDNDRYDFVFDWQEIFKQFHEYESINEKIEFKKINEAKVKEIVMEKTGLAWIDSNLDAIIVKLEAM
;
A
#
# COMPACT_ATOMS: atom_id res chain seq x y z
N MET A 1 -7.28 -22.96 -2.69
CA MET A 1 -7.95 -22.05 -3.62
C MET A 1 -7.12 -21.78 -4.89
N GLY A 2 -5.88 -22.21 -4.96
CA GLY A 2 -5.03 -22.05 -6.16
C GLY A 2 -4.51 -20.62 -6.39
N ILE A 3 -4.84 -19.69 -5.51
CA ILE A 3 -4.36 -18.29 -5.57
C ILE A 3 -2.87 -18.28 -5.25
N PRO A 4 -2.03 -17.61 -6.06
CA PRO A 4 -0.61 -17.48 -5.77
C PRO A 4 -0.39 -16.68 -4.48
N VAL A 5 0.56 -17.13 -3.69
CA VAL A 5 1.00 -16.43 -2.47
C VAL A 5 2.49 -16.18 -2.61
N ILE A 6 2.90 -14.93 -2.52
CA ILE A 6 4.28 -14.48 -2.55
C ILE A 6 4.66 -14.04 -1.15
N GLN A 7 5.74 -14.60 -0.62
CA GLN A 7 6.29 -14.18 0.66
C GLN A 7 7.27 -13.04 0.42
N ALA A 8 6.84 -11.82 0.76
CA ALA A 8 7.70 -10.64 0.63
C ALA A 8 8.96 -10.76 1.51
N PRO A 9 10.12 -10.30 1.04
CA PRO A 9 11.35 -10.27 1.84
C PRO A 9 11.31 -9.23 2.96
N GLY A 10 10.44 -8.23 2.82
CA GLY A 10 10.17 -7.16 3.78
C GLY A 10 8.68 -6.94 3.90
N GLU A 11 8.23 -5.71 3.67
CA GLU A 11 6.82 -5.35 3.74
C GLU A 11 6.04 -5.88 2.54
N GLY A 12 4.86 -6.45 2.80
CA GLY A 12 3.98 -6.96 1.75
C GLY A 12 3.50 -5.88 0.79
N GLU A 13 3.32 -4.65 1.25
CA GLU A 13 2.95 -3.50 0.43
C GLU A 13 4.03 -3.10 -0.56
N ALA A 14 5.30 -3.17 -0.15
CA ALA A 14 6.44 -2.90 -1.01
C ALA A 14 6.54 -3.92 -2.15
N GLU A 15 6.31 -5.22 -1.86
CA GLU A 15 6.27 -6.27 -2.87
C GLU A 15 5.09 -6.10 -3.82
N ALA A 16 3.87 -5.86 -3.28
CA ALA A 16 2.68 -5.62 -4.09
C ALA A 16 2.85 -4.39 -5.02
N ALA A 17 3.45 -3.31 -4.50
CA ALA A 17 3.76 -2.12 -5.28
C ALA A 17 4.77 -2.39 -6.40
N THR A 18 5.80 -3.18 -6.13
CA THR A 18 6.81 -3.55 -7.12
C THR A 18 6.22 -4.44 -8.22
N LEU A 19 5.36 -5.39 -7.87
CA LEU A 19 4.63 -6.19 -8.85
C LEU A 19 3.72 -5.33 -9.74
N ALA A 20 3.06 -4.32 -9.19
CA ALA A 20 2.26 -3.37 -9.97
C ALA A 20 3.12 -2.45 -10.84
N LYS A 21 4.26 -1.96 -10.33
CA LYS A 21 5.22 -1.14 -11.05
C LYS A 21 5.84 -1.88 -12.24
N THR A 22 6.16 -3.17 -12.08
CA THR A 22 6.72 -4.03 -13.14
C THR A 22 5.66 -4.60 -14.07
N GLN A 23 4.40 -4.25 -13.88
CA GLN A 23 3.25 -4.76 -14.65
C GLN A 23 3.05 -6.29 -14.54
N ALA A 24 3.62 -6.94 -13.54
CA ALA A 24 3.33 -8.33 -13.22
C ALA A 24 1.89 -8.50 -12.71
N VAL A 25 1.34 -7.46 -12.08
CA VAL A 25 -0.07 -7.30 -11.75
C VAL A 25 -0.57 -5.93 -12.19
N TRP A 26 -1.87 -5.77 -12.32
CA TRP A 26 -2.47 -4.50 -12.76
C TRP A 26 -2.38 -3.40 -11.69
N ALA A 27 -2.62 -3.73 -10.41
CA ALA A 27 -2.65 -2.77 -9.31
C ALA A 27 -2.21 -3.42 -8.00
N ALA A 28 -1.70 -2.62 -7.08
CA ALA A 28 -1.59 -2.99 -5.67
C ALA A 28 -2.93 -2.71 -4.96
N ALA A 29 -3.33 -3.57 -4.03
CA ALA A 29 -4.53 -3.35 -3.21
C ALA A 29 -4.12 -3.24 -1.74
N SER A 30 -4.29 -2.06 -1.16
CA SER A 30 -4.02 -1.77 0.25
C SER A 30 -4.98 -0.72 0.80
N GLN A 31 -5.08 -0.62 2.13
CA GLN A 31 -5.76 0.49 2.80
C GLN A 31 -4.84 1.69 2.99
N ASP A 32 -3.52 1.45 2.99
CA ASP A 32 -2.50 2.46 3.21
C ASP A 32 -1.99 3.04 1.88
N TYR A 33 -1.39 4.20 1.94
CA TYR A 33 -0.86 4.90 0.78
C TYR A 33 0.60 4.55 0.48
N ASP A 34 1.26 3.76 1.32
CA ASP A 34 2.69 3.49 1.25
C ASP A 34 3.09 2.78 -0.05
N ALA A 35 2.18 1.98 -0.63
CA ALA A 35 2.37 1.40 -1.95
C ALA A 35 2.71 2.44 -3.04
N LEU A 36 2.24 3.69 -2.90
CA LEU A 36 2.59 4.78 -3.82
C LEU A 36 4.05 5.24 -3.63
N LEU A 37 4.59 5.21 -2.40
CA LEU A 37 5.98 5.56 -2.12
C LEU A 37 6.94 4.58 -2.79
N TYR A 38 6.59 3.29 -2.81
CA TYR A 38 7.31 2.26 -3.55
C TYR A 38 7.12 2.36 -5.08
N GLY A 39 6.12 3.10 -5.53
CA GLY A 39 5.88 3.43 -6.94
C GLY A 39 4.89 2.51 -7.63
N ALA A 40 3.90 1.96 -6.92
CA ALA A 40 2.78 1.27 -7.53
C ALA A 40 2.10 2.16 -8.57
N THR A 41 1.93 1.66 -9.80
CA THR A 41 1.29 2.43 -10.89
C THR A 41 -0.16 2.74 -10.55
N TYR A 42 -0.87 1.76 -9.98
CA TYR A 42 -2.24 1.88 -9.50
C TYR A 42 -2.35 1.32 -8.10
N LEU A 43 -3.04 2.06 -7.22
CA LEU A 43 -3.42 1.62 -5.88
C LEU A 43 -4.94 1.53 -5.80
N VAL A 44 -5.47 0.36 -5.43
CA VAL A 44 -6.89 0.15 -5.15
C VAL A 44 -7.10 0.13 -3.64
N ARG A 45 -7.90 1.06 -3.13
CA ARG A 45 -8.30 1.12 -1.73
C ARG A 45 -9.73 0.66 -1.54
N ASN A 46 -10.07 0.34 -0.31
CA ASN A 46 -11.43 -0.08 0.06
C ASN A 46 -11.92 -1.32 -0.71
N LEU A 47 -11.02 -2.20 -1.15
CA LEU A 47 -11.37 -3.47 -1.76
C LEU A 47 -11.82 -4.44 -0.66
N THR A 48 -13.07 -4.30 -0.22
CA THR A 48 -13.66 -5.05 0.88
C THR A 48 -15.05 -5.56 0.51
N LEU A 49 -15.45 -6.67 1.11
CA LEU A 49 -16.81 -7.20 0.99
C LEU A 49 -17.85 -6.34 1.74
N ALA A 50 -17.41 -5.56 2.74
CA ALA A 50 -18.28 -4.65 3.48
C ALA A 50 -18.58 -3.41 2.62
N ARG A 51 -19.82 -3.28 2.19
CA ARG A 51 -20.28 -2.12 1.39
C ARG A 51 -20.57 -0.88 2.23
N THR A 52 -20.63 -1.01 3.55
CA THR A 52 -20.90 0.10 4.46
C THR A 52 -19.95 0.07 5.64
N ARG A 53 -19.61 1.25 6.16
CA ARG A 53 -18.80 1.45 7.36
C ARG A 53 -19.55 2.36 8.34
N ARG A 54 -19.55 2.01 9.61
CA ARG A 54 -20.08 2.85 10.66
C ARG A 54 -19.06 3.94 11.02
N THR A 55 -19.49 5.20 10.99
CA THR A 55 -18.68 6.34 11.41
C THR A 55 -18.63 6.46 12.94
N SER A 56 -17.74 7.28 13.48
CA SER A 56 -17.67 7.61 14.91
C SER A 56 -18.97 8.26 15.44
N SER A 57 -19.72 8.95 14.57
CA SER A 57 -21.04 9.50 14.88
C SER A 57 -22.18 8.46 14.84
N GLY A 58 -21.88 7.20 14.50
CA GLY A 58 -22.86 6.12 14.45
C GLY A 58 -23.62 5.97 13.13
N LEU A 59 -23.38 6.85 12.17
CA LEU A 59 -23.97 6.77 10.82
C LEU A 59 -23.28 5.70 9.97
N TYR A 60 -24.05 5.04 9.10
CA TYR A 60 -23.50 4.15 8.07
C TYR A 60 -23.23 4.96 6.80
N VAL A 61 -22.03 4.81 6.27
CA VAL A 61 -21.62 5.40 4.99
C VAL A 61 -21.21 4.30 4.02
N ASP A 62 -21.56 4.47 2.75
CA ASP A 62 -21.16 3.54 1.70
C ASP A 62 -19.64 3.55 1.53
N VAL A 63 -19.07 2.36 1.33
CA VAL A 63 -17.65 2.16 1.06
C VAL A 63 -17.54 1.60 -0.35
N ASN A 64 -17.01 2.42 -1.26
CA ASN A 64 -16.75 2.03 -2.63
C ASN A 64 -15.24 1.83 -2.83
N PRO A 65 -14.82 0.89 -3.69
CA PRO A 65 -13.42 0.82 -4.11
C PRO A 65 -12.98 2.16 -4.71
N GLU A 66 -11.78 2.58 -4.35
CA GLU A 66 -11.15 3.80 -4.83
C GLU A 66 -9.89 3.42 -5.63
N LEU A 67 -9.83 3.85 -6.88
CA LEU A 67 -8.65 3.71 -7.72
C LEU A 67 -7.82 5.00 -7.68
N ILE A 68 -6.55 4.87 -7.35
CA ILE A 68 -5.60 5.97 -7.30
C ILE A 68 -4.49 5.67 -8.30
N GLU A 69 -4.33 6.56 -9.26
CA GLU A 69 -3.23 6.52 -10.22
C GLU A 69 -2.04 7.33 -9.70
N PHE A 70 -0.86 6.71 -9.65
CA PHE A 70 0.36 7.32 -9.12
C PHE A 70 0.71 8.63 -9.83
N GLN A 71 0.63 8.64 -11.17
CA GLN A 71 0.96 9.82 -11.94
C GLN A 71 0.00 10.99 -11.66
N ASP A 72 -1.27 10.69 -11.44
CA ASP A 72 -2.27 11.70 -11.07
C ASP A 72 -1.96 12.34 -9.71
N VAL A 73 -1.47 11.55 -8.75
CA VAL A 73 -1.04 12.07 -7.45
C VAL A 73 0.14 13.03 -7.62
N LEU A 74 1.16 12.65 -8.37
CA LEU A 74 2.32 13.49 -8.64
C LEU A 74 1.92 14.79 -9.34
N ASN A 75 1.06 14.69 -10.36
CA ASN A 75 0.57 15.85 -11.10
C ASN A 75 -0.25 16.81 -10.22
N LYS A 76 -1.14 16.29 -9.38
CA LYS A 76 -1.95 17.11 -8.46
C LYS A 76 -1.11 17.81 -7.40
N LEU A 77 -0.08 17.13 -6.89
CA LEU A 77 0.84 17.70 -5.91
C LEU A 77 1.95 18.55 -6.56
N GLN A 78 2.09 18.50 -7.89
CA GLN A 78 3.16 19.18 -8.64
C GLN A 78 4.57 18.83 -8.14
N ILE A 79 4.81 17.53 -7.93
CA ILE A 79 6.08 16.98 -7.44
C ILE A 79 6.48 15.74 -8.21
N GLU A 80 7.75 15.34 -8.10
CA GLU A 80 8.28 14.08 -8.62
C GLU A 80 8.25 12.98 -7.54
N LYS A 81 8.52 11.71 -7.93
CA LYS A 81 8.52 10.55 -7.02
C LYS A 81 9.42 10.76 -5.80
N ASP A 82 10.65 11.22 -6.01
CA ASP A 82 11.61 11.41 -4.91
C ASP A 82 11.14 12.49 -3.93
N GLN A 83 10.48 13.52 -4.44
CA GLN A 83 9.86 14.55 -3.60
C GLN A 83 8.65 14.01 -2.83
N LEU A 84 7.89 13.05 -3.40
CA LEU A 84 6.81 12.38 -2.67
C LEU A 84 7.34 11.55 -1.50
N ILE A 85 8.44 10.82 -1.69
CA ILE A 85 9.13 10.10 -0.61
C ILE A 85 9.61 11.10 0.46
N CYS A 86 10.26 12.20 0.06
CA CYS A 86 10.67 13.25 0.98
C CYS A 86 9.49 13.83 1.77
N LEU A 87 8.36 14.11 1.09
CA LEU A 87 7.15 14.59 1.72
C LEU A 87 6.64 13.63 2.79
N ALA A 88 6.59 12.34 2.49
CA ALA A 88 6.18 11.31 3.43
C ALA A 88 7.12 11.26 4.65
N ILE A 89 8.44 11.27 4.45
CA ILE A 89 9.43 11.29 5.54
C ILE A 89 9.26 12.55 6.41
N LEU A 90 9.02 13.71 5.83
CA LEU A 90 8.82 14.95 6.58
C LEU A 90 7.55 14.91 7.43
N VAL A 91 6.48 14.30 6.92
CA VAL A 91 5.17 14.19 7.61
C VAL A 91 5.15 13.03 8.60
N GLY A 92 5.86 11.95 8.31
CA GLY A 92 5.96 10.73 9.08
C GLY A 92 5.53 9.50 8.30
N THR A 93 6.31 8.44 8.45
CA THR A 93 6.08 7.09 7.91
C THR A 93 6.17 6.08 9.05
N ASP A 94 5.95 4.81 8.78
CA ASP A 94 6.15 3.74 9.77
C ASP A 94 7.61 3.65 10.25
N TYR A 95 8.57 4.08 9.41
CA TYR A 95 10.00 4.13 9.78
C TYR A 95 10.36 5.35 10.65
N ASN A 96 9.57 6.42 10.63
CA ASN A 96 9.75 7.61 11.44
C ASN A 96 8.41 8.20 11.90
N PRO A 97 7.68 7.53 12.80
CA PRO A 97 6.36 7.94 13.24
C PRO A 97 6.34 9.38 13.76
N GLY A 98 5.40 10.17 13.22
CA GLY A 98 5.24 11.58 13.58
C GLY A 98 6.14 12.55 12.82
N GLY A 99 7.07 12.07 11.97
CA GLY A 99 7.88 12.89 11.07
C GLY A 99 8.72 13.95 11.78
N VAL A 100 8.86 15.10 11.14
CA VAL A 100 9.62 16.24 11.68
C VAL A 100 8.70 17.10 12.56
N ARG A 101 9.04 17.22 13.84
CA ARG A 101 8.27 18.02 14.79
C ARG A 101 8.24 19.50 14.39
N GLY A 102 7.06 20.10 14.48
CA GLY A 102 6.85 21.51 14.09
C GLY A 102 6.61 21.71 12.60
N LEU A 103 6.66 20.65 11.79
CA LEU A 103 6.44 20.70 10.36
C LEU A 103 5.13 20.03 9.98
N GLY A 104 4.09 20.81 9.72
CA GLY A 104 2.79 20.29 9.27
C GLY A 104 2.78 19.97 7.77
N GLN A 105 1.84 19.11 7.33
CA GLN A 105 1.71 18.61 5.97
C GLN A 105 1.77 19.68 4.88
N LYS A 106 1.02 20.78 5.06
CA LYS A 106 0.97 21.88 4.08
C LYS A 106 2.35 22.52 3.86
N ARG A 107 3.07 22.80 4.96
CA ARG A 107 4.41 23.39 4.89
C ARG A 107 5.44 22.41 4.36
N ALA A 108 5.32 21.10 4.69
CA ALA A 108 6.14 20.05 4.11
C ALA A 108 5.98 20.02 2.58
N LEU A 109 4.75 20.08 2.07
CA LEU A 109 4.49 20.15 0.63
C LEU A 109 5.10 21.40 -0.02
N GLU A 110 4.96 22.56 0.59
CA GLU A 110 5.58 23.81 0.11
C GLU A 110 7.12 23.70 0.01
N ILE A 111 7.75 23.02 0.97
CA ILE A 111 9.20 22.80 0.97
C ILE A 111 9.60 21.87 -0.16
N VAL A 112 8.94 20.71 -0.32
CA VAL A 112 9.31 19.75 -1.37
C VAL A 112 8.99 20.27 -2.77
N GLN A 113 8.00 21.16 -2.93
CA GLN A 113 7.75 21.84 -4.20
C GLN A 113 8.83 22.89 -4.53
N LYS A 114 9.41 23.52 -3.51
CA LYS A 114 10.45 24.56 -3.68
C LYS A 114 11.80 23.96 -4.02
N TYR A 115 12.15 22.83 -3.43
CA TYR A 115 13.45 22.16 -3.60
C TYR A 115 13.27 20.86 -4.37
N LYS A 116 14.08 20.67 -5.41
CA LYS A 116 13.94 19.51 -6.29
C LYS A 116 14.63 18.26 -5.72
N TYR A 117 15.77 18.43 -5.09
CA TYR A 117 16.62 17.32 -4.68
C TYR A 117 16.47 16.97 -3.19
N PRO A 118 16.42 15.69 -2.83
CA PRO A 118 16.28 15.26 -1.44
C PRO A 118 17.29 15.92 -0.48
N ILE A 119 18.55 16.01 -0.90
CA ILE A 119 19.61 16.61 -0.09
C ILE A 119 19.35 18.09 0.24
N GLU A 120 18.74 18.84 -0.69
CA GLU A 120 18.41 20.25 -0.48
C GLU A 120 17.19 20.39 0.44
N ILE A 121 16.19 19.52 0.26
CA ILE A 121 14.98 19.47 1.09
C ILE A 121 15.36 19.25 2.55
N PHE A 122 16.11 18.20 2.82
CA PHE A 122 16.46 17.82 4.19
C PHE A 122 17.46 18.79 4.81
N ARG A 123 18.43 19.31 4.06
CA ARG A 123 19.34 20.35 4.54
C ARG A 123 18.57 21.60 4.98
N TYR A 124 17.63 22.07 4.14
CA TYR A 124 16.81 23.23 4.51
C TYR A 124 16.03 23.02 5.82
N VAL A 125 15.52 21.82 6.04
CA VAL A 125 14.77 21.49 7.26
C VAL A 125 15.71 21.36 8.46
N GLN A 126 16.89 20.73 8.29
CA GLN A 126 17.90 20.57 9.36
C GLN A 126 18.52 21.91 9.80
N ASP A 127 18.76 22.81 8.85
CA ASP A 127 19.35 24.13 9.13
C ASP A 127 18.34 25.12 9.78
N ASN A 128 17.09 24.70 9.98
CA ASN A 128 16.04 25.56 10.51
C ASN A 128 15.68 25.18 11.94
N ASP A 129 16.09 25.99 12.91
CA ASP A 129 15.88 25.80 14.35
C ASP A 129 14.42 25.65 14.79
N ARG A 130 13.46 25.87 13.90
CA ARG A 130 12.03 25.66 14.18
C ARG A 130 11.61 24.21 14.14
N TYR A 131 12.44 23.32 13.56
CA TYR A 131 12.12 21.94 13.32
C TYR A 131 13.02 21.03 14.11
N ASP A 132 12.42 20.07 14.80
CA ASP A 132 13.16 19.02 15.52
C ASP A 132 13.35 17.82 14.59
N PHE A 133 14.58 17.64 14.12
CA PHE A 133 14.96 16.63 13.15
C PHE A 133 15.95 15.64 13.77
N VAL A 134 15.49 14.44 14.15
CA VAL A 134 16.23 13.49 15.00
C VAL A 134 16.46 12.11 14.40
N PHE A 135 16.23 11.93 13.10
CA PHE A 135 16.36 10.62 12.43
C PHE A 135 17.23 10.70 11.18
N ASP A 136 17.73 9.53 10.73
CA ASP A 136 18.45 9.42 9.46
C ASP A 136 17.47 9.28 8.29
N TRP A 137 17.24 10.38 7.58
CA TRP A 137 16.36 10.40 6.43
C TRP A 137 16.89 9.59 5.24
N GLN A 138 18.23 9.44 5.10
CA GLN A 138 18.84 8.74 3.97
C GLN A 138 18.53 7.25 4.04
N GLU A 139 18.60 6.67 5.23
CA GLU A 139 18.23 5.27 5.46
C GLU A 139 16.75 5.03 5.13
N ILE A 140 15.86 5.90 5.59
CA ILE A 140 14.41 5.79 5.30
C ILE A 140 14.13 5.99 3.81
N PHE A 141 14.76 6.98 3.18
CA PHE A 141 14.61 7.25 1.76
C PHE A 141 15.00 6.02 0.93
N LYS A 142 16.11 5.37 1.30
CA LYS A 142 16.61 4.17 0.63
C LYS A 142 15.60 3.01 0.70
N GLN A 143 14.89 2.83 1.82
CA GLN A 143 13.86 1.79 1.95
C GLN A 143 12.76 1.90 0.89
N PHE A 144 12.31 3.12 0.59
CA PHE A 144 11.29 3.34 -0.44
C PHE A 144 11.82 3.37 -1.87
N HIS A 145 13.07 3.81 -2.04
CA HIS A 145 13.67 4.02 -3.36
C HIS A 145 14.27 2.75 -3.96
N GLU A 146 14.90 1.91 -3.13
CA GLU A 146 15.73 0.76 -3.53
C GLU A 146 15.17 -0.57 -2.99
N TYR A 147 13.85 -0.76 -3.02
CA TYR A 147 13.27 -2.03 -2.59
C TYR A 147 13.64 -3.17 -3.55
N GLU A 148 14.21 -4.24 -3.01
CA GLU A 148 14.57 -5.46 -3.74
C GLU A 148 13.43 -6.48 -3.67
N SER A 149 12.74 -6.68 -4.80
CA SER A 149 11.69 -7.70 -4.96
C SER A 149 12.26 -9.08 -5.25
N ILE A 150 11.55 -10.12 -4.87
CA ILE A 150 11.97 -11.51 -5.07
C ILE A 150 11.75 -12.06 -6.49
N ASN A 151 11.27 -11.31 -7.44
CA ASN A 151 11.09 -11.75 -8.84
C ASN A 151 10.42 -13.13 -9.01
N GLU A 152 9.53 -13.53 -8.09
CA GLU A 152 8.78 -14.75 -8.23
C GLU A 152 7.72 -14.64 -9.33
N LYS A 153 7.60 -15.71 -10.12
CA LYS A 153 6.57 -15.77 -11.15
C LYS A 153 5.20 -16.03 -10.52
N ILE A 154 4.22 -15.19 -10.87
CA ILE A 154 2.84 -15.37 -10.43
C ILE A 154 2.20 -16.49 -11.22
N GLU A 155 1.92 -17.64 -10.58
CA GLU A 155 1.29 -18.78 -11.19
C GLU A 155 0.03 -19.21 -10.42
N PHE A 156 -1.12 -19.15 -11.09
CA PHE A 156 -2.36 -19.71 -10.57
C PHE A 156 -2.34 -21.22 -10.70
N LYS A 157 -2.62 -21.91 -9.59
CA LYS A 157 -2.68 -23.37 -9.53
C LYS A 157 -4.14 -23.82 -9.60
N LYS A 158 -4.36 -25.08 -10.03
CA LYS A 158 -5.69 -25.69 -9.92
C LYS A 158 -6.17 -25.73 -8.48
N ILE A 159 -7.47 -25.54 -8.29
CA ILE A 159 -8.10 -25.62 -6.97
C ILE A 159 -7.94 -27.04 -6.43
N ASN A 160 -7.49 -27.15 -5.19
CA ASN A 160 -7.46 -28.41 -4.45
C ASN A 160 -8.73 -28.50 -3.59
N GLU A 161 -9.77 -29.17 -4.11
CA GLU A 161 -11.09 -29.29 -3.47
C GLU A 161 -11.01 -29.90 -2.08
N ALA A 162 -10.22 -30.97 -1.90
CA ALA A 162 -10.07 -31.64 -0.60
C ALA A 162 -9.52 -30.66 0.46
N LYS A 163 -8.51 -29.88 0.09
CA LYS A 163 -7.88 -28.91 0.98
C LYS A 163 -8.77 -27.69 1.24
N VAL A 164 -9.61 -27.29 0.28
CA VAL A 164 -10.62 -26.23 0.50
C VAL A 164 -11.68 -26.73 1.49
N LYS A 165 -12.16 -27.98 1.36
CA LYS A 165 -13.08 -28.63 2.32
C LYS A 165 -12.51 -28.62 3.73
N GLU A 166 -11.30 -29.13 3.90
CA GLU A 166 -10.60 -29.19 5.18
C GLU A 166 -10.54 -27.81 5.86
N ILE A 167 -10.02 -26.79 5.16
CA ILE A 167 -9.85 -25.44 5.72
C ILE A 167 -11.20 -24.81 6.10
N VAL A 168 -12.23 -24.99 5.26
CA VAL A 168 -13.53 -24.40 5.50
C VAL A 168 -14.23 -25.10 6.67
N MET A 169 -14.17 -26.44 6.75
CA MET A 169 -14.79 -27.19 7.86
C MET A 169 -14.09 -26.92 9.19
N GLU A 170 -12.76 -26.89 9.23
CA GLU A 170 -12.00 -26.63 10.45
C GLU A 170 -12.21 -25.21 11.00
N LYS A 171 -12.25 -24.19 10.11
CA LYS A 171 -12.32 -22.78 10.55
C LYS A 171 -13.72 -22.25 10.77
N THR A 172 -14.73 -22.77 10.10
CA THR A 172 -16.09 -22.22 10.20
C THR A 172 -17.04 -23.05 11.01
N GLY A 173 -16.80 -24.36 11.18
CA GLY A 173 -17.71 -25.30 11.86
C GLY A 173 -19.09 -25.41 11.22
N LEU A 174 -19.26 -24.90 10.01
CA LEU A 174 -20.54 -24.76 9.34
C LEU A 174 -20.81 -25.94 8.42
N ALA A 175 -21.53 -26.93 8.92
CA ALA A 175 -21.91 -28.15 8.17
C ALA A 175 -22.71 -27.86 6.86
N TRP A 176 -23.36 -26.70 6.74
CA TRP A 176 -24.11 -26.34 5.53
C TRP A 176 -23.20 -26.00 4.31
N ILE A 177 -21.93 -25.75 4.56
CA ILE A 177 -20.96 -25.45 3.48
C ILE A 177 -20.70 -26.70 2.64
N ASP A 178 -20.79 -27.88 3.21
CA ASP A 178 -20.58 -29.16 2.51
C ASP A 178 -21.60 -29.37 1.37
N SER A 179 -22.82 -28.90 1.54
CA SER A 179 -23.86 -28.96 0.50
C SER A 179 -23.77 -27.89 -0.57
N ASN A 180 -22.97 -26.84 -0.39
CA ASN A 180 -22.85 -25.72 -1.30
C ASN A 180 -21.42 -25.52 -1.83
N LEU A 181 -20.48 -26.38 -1.43
CA LEU A 181 -19.06 -26.22 -1.78
C LEU A 181 -18.81 -26.29 -3.28
N ASP A 182 -19.51 -27.19 -3.98
CA ASP A 182 -19.41 -27.35 -5.42
C ASP A 182 -19.84 -26.06 -6.15
N ALA A 183 -20.88 -25.39 -5.66
CA ALA A 183 -21.33 -24.11 -6.21
C ALA A 183 -20.33 -22.96 -5.95
N ILE A 184 -19.60 -23.02 -4.84
CA ILE A 184 -18.55 -22.04 -4.51
C ILE A 184 -17.31 -22.31 -5.37
N ILE A 185 -16.93 -23.56 -5.57
CA ILE A 185 -15.79 -23.96 -6.40
C ILE A 185 -16.02 -23.55 -7.85
N VAL A 186 -17.20 -23.86 -8.41
CA VAL A 186 -17.59 -23.44 -9.78
C VAL A 186 -17.52 -21.93 -9.96
N LYS A 187 -17.92 -21.14 -8.95
CA LYS A 187 -17.81 -19.67 -9.01
C LYS A 187 -16.36 -19.19 -8.97
N LEU A 188 -15.48 -19.86 -8.25
CA LEU A 188 -14.05 -19.52 -8.19
C LEU A 188 -13.29 -19.91 -9.45
N GLU A 189 -13.73 -20.97 -10.16
CA GLU A 189 -13.16 -21.39 -11.44
C GLU A 189 -13.61 -20.50 -12.62
N ALA A 190 -14.73 -19.81 -12.46
CA ALA A 190 -15.28 -18.89 -13.48
C ALA A 190 -14.72 -17.46 -13.38
N MET A 191 -13.89 -17.17 -12.38
CA MET A 191 -13.19 -15.88 -12.18
C MET A 191 -11.80 -15.94 -12.77
#